data_63b5df41adfa92d5b650128932ebcc1f
#
_entry.id   63b5df41adfa92d5b650128932ebcc1f
#
_cell.length_a   1.000
_cell.length_b   1.000
_cell.length_c   1.000
_cell.angle_alpha   90.00
_cell.angle_beta   90.00
_cell.angle_gamma   90.00
#
_symmetry.space_group_name_H-M   'P 1'
#
loop_
_entity.id
_entity.type
_entity.pdbx_description
1 polymer ?
#
loop_
_entity_poly.entity_id
_entity_poly.type
_entity_poly.pdbx_seq_one_letter_code
_entity_poly.pdbx_strand_id
1 'polypeptide(L)'
;MEAATAAEVASGPTLKVKEVSPADAEELQTSPRQGAGSPIPQLLLSPVEENPKIWLPRALRQTYIRKVGDIVNLLIPFQGKPKPRATWTHNGCALDASRVSVRNGERDSILFIREAQRADSGRYQLSVQLGGLEATATIDILVIERPGPPQSIKLTDVSGSNATLEWTPPRDTGNAALLGYTVQKADAKSGLWFTVLEHYRRTSCTVSNLIAGNSYAFRVFAENQCGLSETAPVTADLAHIQKAATVYKTKGFAQRDFSEAPKFTQPLADCTTVTGYDTQLFCCVRASPKPKIIWLKNKMDIQGDPKYRALTNLGICSLEIRKPGPFDGGIYTCKAVNSLGEASVDCRVDVKAPY
;
A
#
# COMPACT_ATOMS: atom_id res chain seq x y z
N MET A 1 37.17 -17.83 22.48
CA MET A 1 36.74 -17.20 23.75
C MET A 1 35.39 -16.61 23.42
N GLU A 2 34.36 -17.38 23.64
CA GLU A 2 33.42 -17.44 24.77
C GLU A 2 32.68 -16.09 24.96
N ALA A 3 31.38 -15.98 25.08
CA ALA A 3 30.39 -16.91 25.60
C ALA A 3 29.01 -16.64 25.07
N ALA A 4 28.24 -17.71 24.95
CA ALA A 4 26.80 -17.74 24.81
C ALA A 4 26.10 -17.30 26.08
N THR A 5 24.94 -16.64 25.99
CA THR A 5 23.99 -16.58 27.08
C THR A 5 22.61 -17.01 26.63
N ALA A 6 22.07 -17.90 27.43
CA ALA A 6 20.90 -18.73 27.22
C ALA A 6 19.58 -17.96 27.29
N ALA A 7 18.62 -18.45 26.53
CA ALA A 7 17.22 -18.09 26.61
C ALA A 7 16.58 -18.76 27.84
N GLU A 8 15.89 -17.96 28.65
CA GLU A 8 15.13 -18.39 29.81
C GLU A 8 13.76 -18.90 29.36
N VAL A 9 13.53 -20.21 29.61
CA VAL A 9 12.25 -20.87 29.37
C VAL A 9 11.41 -20.70 30.64
N ALA A 10 10.31 -19.98 30.56
CA ALA A 10 9.32 -19.87 31.62
C ALA A 10 8.54 -21.18 31.76
N SER A 11 8.75 -21.85 32.87
CA SER A 11 8.06 -23.06 33.31
C SER A 11 6.63 -22.73 33.79
N GLY A 12 5.65 -23.45 33.28
CA GLY A 12 4.26 -23.45 33.76
C GLY A 12 4.10 -24.15 35.12
N PRO A 13 2.96 -23.98 35.80
CA PRO A 13 2.78 -24.42 37.18
C PRO A 13 2.74 -25.95 37.30
N THR A 14 3.65 -26.47 38.08
CA THR A 14 3.75 -27.88 38.50
C THR A 14 2.70 -28.16 39.60
N LEU A 15 1.75 -29.05 39.32
CA LEU A 15 0.87 -29.61 40.35
C LEU A 15 1.69 -30.50 41.28
N LYS A 16 1.76 -30.12 42.56
CA LYS A 16 2.33 -30.96 43.64
C LYS A 16 1.36 -32.09 43.96
N VAL A 17 1.78 -33.31 43.65
CA VAL A 17 1.17 -34.51 44.19
C VAL A 17 1.63 -34.67 45.64
N LYS A 18 0.70 -34.70 46.58
CA LYS A 18 0.96 -34.99 47.98
C LYS A 18 1.22 -36.48 48.12
N GLU A 19 2.46 -36.84 48.50
CA GLU A 19 2.79 -38.19 48.93
C GLU A 19 2.02 -38.53 50.20
N VAL A 20 1.30 -39.65 50.14
CA VAL A 20 0.63 -40.27 51.29
C VAL A 20 1.64 -41.26 51.89
N SER A 21 2.02 -41.00 53.14
CA SER A 21 2.87 -41.87 53.93
C SER A 21 2.24 -43.25 54.21
N PRO A 22 3.02 -44.34 54.16
CA PRO A 22 2.52 -45.66 54.49
C PRO A 22 2.62 -45.96 55.96
N ALA A 23 1.65 -45.49 56.73
CA ALA A 23 1.49 -45.95 58.10
C ALA A 23 0.02 -45.91 58.49
N ASP A 24 -0.69 -46.98 58.19
CA ASP A 24 -1.92 -47.40 58.86
C ASP A 24 -2.41 -48.68 58.17
N ALA A 25 -1.60 -49.76 58.35
CA ALA A 25 -2.05 -51.11 58.06
C ALA A 25 -2.28 -51.77 59.43
N GLU A 26 -3.48 -51.70 59.94
CA GLU A 26 -3.89 -52.61 60.99
C GLU A 26 -4.81 -53.68 60.42
N GLU A 27 -4.44 -54.90 60.74
CA GLU A 27 -5.10 -56.17 60.47
C GLU A 27 -6.54 -56.20 60.92
N LEU A 28 -7.39 -56.71 60.04
CA LEU A 28 -8.59 -57.45 60.46
C LEU A 28 -8.80 -58.64 59.55
N GLN A 29 -8.42 -59.84 60.08
CA GLN A 29 -8.87 -61.14 59.57
C GLN A 29 -10.36 -61.28 59.75
N THR A 30 -11.09 -61.62 58.72
CA THR A 30 -12.29 -62.45 58.82
C THR A 30 -12.60 -63.12 57.48
N SER A 31 -13.00 -64.35 57.62
CA SER A 31 -13.28 -65.42 56.70
C SER A 31 -14.23 -65.15 55.53
N PRO A 32 -14.28 -66.09 54.54
CA PRO A 32 -14.96 -65.84 53.24
C PRO A 32 -16.46 -66.08 53.36
N ARG A 33 -17.23 -65.11 52.99
CA ARG A 33 -18.64 -65.36 52.59
C ARG A 33 -18.83 -65.05 51.15
N GLN A 34 -19.19 -66.05 50.38
CA GLN A 34 -19.74 -65.93 49.04
C GLN A 34 -20.92 -64.95 49.03
N GLY A 35 -20.88 -63.98 48.21
CA GLY A 35 -21.98 -63.07 48.02
C GLY A 35 -21.78 -62.30 46.73
N ALA A 36 -22.67 -62.56 45.78
CA ALA A 36 -22.90 -61.88 44.50
C ALA A 36 -22.17 -60.63 44.22
N GLY A 37 -21.37 -60.63 43.13
CA GLY A 37 -20.69 -59.46 42.61
C GLY A 37 -21.66 -58.34 42.20
N SER A 38 -21.70 -57.29 42.98
CA SER A 38 -22.24 -56.04 42.49
C SER A 38 -21.20 -55.42 41.45
N PRO A 39 -21.64 -55.04 40.28
CA PRO A 39 -20.71 -54.39 39.32
C PRO A 39 -20.19 -53.07 39.94
N ILE A 40 -18.91 -52.96 40.03
CA ILE A 40 -18.26 -51.69 40.32
C ILE A 40 -18.82 -50.67 39.33
N PRO A 41 -19.36 -49.54 39.80
CA PRO A 41 -19.77 -48.51 38.86
C PRO A 41 -18.51 -48.02 38.12
N GLN A 42 -18.33 -48.45 36.88
CA GLN A 42 -17.42 -47.74 36.00
C GLN A 42 -17.93 -46.29 35.97
N LEU A 43 -17.20 -45.40 36.59
CA LEU A 43 -17.31 -43.96 36.34
C LEU A 43 -17.09 -43.78 34.83
N LEU A 44 -18.18 -43.80 34.07
CA LEU A 44 -18.21 -43.26 32.72
C LEU A 44 -17.85 -41.79 32.86
N LEU A 45 -16.54 -41.48 32.75
CA LEU A 45 -16.10 -40.12 32.50
C LEU A 45 -16.83 -39.69 31.23
N SER A 46 -17.90 -38.93 31.37
CA SER A 46 -18.56 -38.29 30.25
C SER A 46 -17.47 -37.55 29.47
N PRO A 47 -17.35 -37.79 28.17
CA PRO A 47 -16.38 -37.07 27.38
C PRO A 47 -16.58 -35.56 27.60
N VAL A 48 -15.54 -34.87 27.98
CA VAL A 48 -15.58 -33.40 28.17
C VAL A 48 -15.99 -32.79 26.82
N GLU A 49 -17.22 -32.32 26.74
CA GLU A 49 -17.73 -31.64 25.57
C GLU A 49 -17.14 -30.21 25.55
N GLU A 50 -16.53 -29.86 24.45
CA GLU A 50 -16.02 -28.50 24.23
C GLU A 50 -16.85 -27.82 23.13
N ASN A 51 -17.45 -26.67 23.44
CA ASN A 51 -18.21 -25.89 22.46
C ASN A 51 -17.31 -25.42 21.30
N PRO A 52 -17.87 -25.35 20.09
CA PRO A 52 -17.09 -24.84 18.96
C PRO A 52 -16.69 -23.40 19.18
N LYS A 53 -15.42 -23.09 18.94
CA LYS A 53 -14.84 -21.74 19.02
C LYS A 53 -13.73 -21.58 17.99
N ILE A 54 -13.67 -20.42 17.35
CA ILE A 54 -12.66 -20.09 16.34
C ILE A 54 -11.77 -18.97 16.87
N TRP A 55 -10.46 -19.10 16.71
CA TRP A 55 -9.50 -18.06 17.01
C TRP A 55 -8.97 -17.47 15.71
N LEU A 56 -9.60 -16.37 15.28
CA LEU A 56 -9.11 -15.67 14.10
C LEU A 56 -7.79 -14.94 14.42
N PRO A 57 -6.68 -15.26 13.72
CA PRO A 57 -5.42 -14.54 13.86
C PRO A 57 -5.61 -13.04 13.67
N ARG A 58 -4.87 -12.23 14.44
CA ARG A 58 -5.02 -10.77 14.44
C ARG A 58 -4.86 -10.17 13.03
N ALA A 59 -3.93 -10.70 12.25
CA ALA A 59 -3.67 -10.26 10.87
C ALA A 59 -4.86 -10.48 9.91
N LEU A 60 -5.78 -11.41 10.24
CA LEU A 60 -6.94 -11.75 9.41
C LEU A 60 -8.24 -11.07 9.88
N ARG A 61 -8.16 -10.23 10.91
CA ARG A 61 -9.30 -9.42 11.38
C ARG A 61 -9.51 -8.15 10.57
N GLN A 62 -8.58 -7.85 9.68
CA GLN A 62 -8.65 -6.79 8.69
C GLN A 62 -8.63 -7.41 7.29
N THR A 63 -8.90 -6.61 6.27
CA THR A 63 -8.80 -7.07 4.88
C THR A 63 -7.41 -7.64 4.59
N TYR A 64 -7.37 -8.90 4.20
CA TYR A 64 -6.14 -9.61 3.86
C TYR A 64 -5.79 -9.35 2.40
N ILE A 65 -4.82 -8.45 2.17
CA ILE A 65 -4.44 -8.00 0.84
C ILE A 65 -3.33 -8.90 0.28
N ARG A 66 -3.50 -9.35 -0.97
CA ARG A 66 -2.52 -10.11 -1.74
C ARG A 66 -2.44 -9.59 -3.16
N LYS A 67 -1.32 -9.83 -3.82
CA LYS A 67 -1.18 -9.53 -5.25
C LYS A 67 -1.61 -10.73 -6.08
N VAL A 68 -2.02 -10.48 -7.32
CA VAL A 68 -2.22 -11.56 -8.28
C VAL A 68 -0.94 -12.38 -8.40
N GLY A 69 -1.07 -13.72 -8.37
CA GLY A 69 0.04 -14.66 -8.37
C GLY A 69 0.57 -15.04 -6.99
N ASP A 70 0.21 -14.31 -5.92
CA ASP A 70 0.63 -14.65 -4.57
C ASP A 70 -0.02 -15.95 -4.09
N ILE A 71 0.67 -16.62 -3.15
CA ILE A 71 0.09 -17.75 -2.42
C ILE A 71 -0.75 -17.22 -1.27
N VAL A 72 -1.99 -17.74 -1.15
CA VAL A 72 -2.84 -17.56 0.03
C VAL A 72 -2.79 -18.85 0.83
N ASN A 73 -2.37 -18.76 2.09
CA ASN A 73 -2.34 -19.86 3.03
C ASN A 73 -2.85 -19.38 4.39
N LEU A 74 -4.10 -19.69 4.69
CA LEU A 74 -4.77 -19.26 5.91
C LEU A 74 -4.97 -20.45 6.85
N LEU A 75 -4.21 -20.49 7.92
CA LEU A 75 -4.38 -21.45 9.01
C LEU A 75 -5.22 -20.82 10.11
N ILE A 76 -6.40 -21.38 10.35
CA ILE A 76 -7.35 -20.88 11.35
C ILE A 76 -7.54 -21.94 12.43
N PRO A 77 -7.07 -21.68 13.66
CA PRO A 77 -7.29 -22.57 14.78
C PRO A 77 -8.75 -22.52 15.26
N PHE A 78 -9.27 -23.68 15.62
CA PHE A 78 -10.57 -23.81 16.28
C PHE A 78 -10.54 -24.93 17.34
N GLN A 79 -11.56 -24.98 18.18
CA GLN A 79 -11.76 -26.07 19.13
C GLN A 79 -13.19 -26.62 19.04
N GLY A 80 -13.39 -27.76 19.62
CA GLY A 80 -14.68 -28.44 19.81
C GLY A 80 -14.48 -29.96 20.06
N LYS A 81 -15.23 -30.52 20.95
CA LYS A 81 -15.26 -31.99 21.21
C LYS A 81 -16.70 -32.49 21.34
N PRO A 82 -17.03 -33.57 20.63
CA PRO A 82 -16.22 -34.33 19.65
C PRO A 82 -15.78 -33.46 18.46
N LYS A 83 -15.01 -34.05 17.53
CA LYS A 83 -14.48 -33.29 16.37
C LYS A 83 -15.58 -32.55 15.62
N PRO A 84 -15.54 -31.22 15.54
CA PRO A 84 -16.55 -30.45 14.84
C PRO A 84 -16.38 -30.54 13.31
N ARG A 85 -17.45 -30.24 12.60
CA ARG A 85 -17.42 -30.12 11.13
C ARG A 85 -17.06 -28.69 10.74
N ALA A 86 -15.95 -28.53 10.05
CA ALA A 86 -15.51 -27.26 9.51
C ALA A 86 -15.88 -27.14 8.02
N THR A 87 -16.52 -26.05 7.64
CA THR A 87 -16.91 -25.75 6.26
C THR A 87 -16.57 -24.33 5.90
N TRP A 88 -16.17 -24.11 4.65
CA TRP A 88 -15.87 -22.80 4.13
C TRP A 88 -16.84 -22.40 3.02
N THR A 89 -17.16 -21.11 2.98
CA THR A 89 -17.90 -20.49 1.87
C THR A 89 -17.16 -19.28 1.36
N HIS A 90 -17.37 -18.93 0.09
CA HIS A 90 -16.88 -17.71 -0.54
C HIS A 90 -18.07 -16.89 -1.04
N ASN A 91 -18.25 -15.68 -0.52
CA ASN A 91 -19.40 -14.81 -0.82
C ASN A 91 -20.75 -15.51 -0.61
N GLY A 92 -20.84 -16.39 0.41
CA GLY A 92 -22.05 -17.18 0.72
C GLY A 92 -22.26 -18.43 -0.17
N CYS A 93 -21.41 -18.68 -1.14
CA CYS A 93 -21.46 -19.85 -2.02
C CYS A 93 -20.40 -20.89 -1.63
N ALA A 94 -20.55 -22.11 -2.12
CA ALA A 94 -19.51 -23.14 -1.97
C ALA A 94 -18.22 -22.72 -2.66
N LEU A 95 -17.08 -23.20 -2.13
CA LEU A 95 -15.77 -22.93 -2.72
C LEU A 95 -15.63 -23.63 -4.08
N ASP A 96 -14.92 -22.98 -4.98
CA ASP A 96 -14.44 -23.60 -6.21
C ASP A 96 -13.26 -24.54 -5.89
N ALA A 97 -13.51 -25.83 -5.84
CA ALA A 97 -12.53 -26.85 -5.51
C ALA A 97 -11.38 -26.96 -6.55
N SER A 98 -11.55 -26.40 -7.75
CA SER A 98 -10.48 -26.37 -8.76
C SER A 98 -9.37 -25.35 -8.41
N ARG A 99 -9.71 -24.35 -7.62
CA ARG A 99 -8.83 -23.23 -7.28
C ARG A 99 -8.43 -23.19 -5.80
N VAL A 100 -9.38 -23.51 -4.94
CA VAL A 100 -9.23 -23.40 -3.50
C VAL A 100 -9.18 -24.78 -2.87
N SER A 101 -8.08 -25.09 -2.20
CA SER A 101 -7.91 -26.32 -1.43
C SER A 101 -8.19 -26.06 0.05
N VAL A 102 -8.92 -26.96 0.68
CA VAL A 102 -9.20 -26.90 2.12
C VAL A 102 -8.71 -28.18 2.79
N ARG A 103 -8.01 -28.04 3.89
CA ARG A 103 -7.65 -29.13 4.79
C ARG A 103 -8.20 -28.86 6.18
N ASN A 104 -9.07 -29.72 6.67
CA ASN A 104 -9.63 -29.66 8.01
C ASN A 104 -8.92 -30.67 8.92
N GLY A 105 -8.13 -30.18 9.85
CA GLY A 105 -7.50 -30.93 10.91
C GLY A 105 -8.46 -31.21 12.07
N GLU A 106 -7.95 -31.58 13.22
CA GLU A 106 -8.73 -31.77 14.45
C GLU A 106 -9.00 -30.45 15.16
N ARG A 107 -8.04 -29.51 15.08
CA ARG A 107 -8.07 -28.22 15.79
C ARG A 107 -7.75 -27.02 14.89
N ASP A 108 -7.69 -27.24 13.59
CA ASP A 108 -7.41 -26.19 12.61
C ASP A 108 -8.10 -26.44 11.28
N SER A 109 -8.26 -25.39 10.51
CA SER A 109 -8.62 -25.47 9.10
C SER A 109 -7.66 -24.61 8.30
N ILE A 110 -7.17 -25.16 7.20
CA ILE A 110 -6.28 -24.45 6.27
C ILE A 110 -7.05 -24.23 4.96
N LEU A 111 -7.13 -22.98 4.56
CA LEU A 111 -7.56 -22.58 3.22
C LEU A 111 -6.34 -22.20 2.42
N PHE A 112 -6.17 -22.79 1.24
CA PHE A 112 -5.01 -22.62 0.41
C PHE A 112 -5.38 -22.30 -1.04
N ILE A 113 -4.80 -21.21 -1.57
CA ILE A 113 -4.86 -20.82 -2.99
C ILE A 113 -3.41 -20.72 -3.48
N ARG A 114 -3.06 -21.52 -4.49
CA ARG A 114 -1.69 -21.58 -5.00
C ARG A 114 -1.28 -20.29 -5.73
N GLU A 115 -2.19 -19.71 -6.48
CA GLU A 115 -1.98 -18.55 -7.32
C GLU A 115 -3.22 -17.67 -7.27
N ALA A 116 -3.16 -16.64 -6.44
CA ALA A 116 -4.29 -15.74 -6.23
C ALA A 116 -4.67 -15.00 -7.50
N GLN A 117 -5.96 -14.91 -7.80
CA GLN A 117 -6.53 -14.14 -8.90
C GLN A 117 -7.55 -13.15 -8.36
N ARG A 118 -7.91 -12.14 -9.14
CA ARG A 118 -8.93 -11.15 -8.75
C ARG A 118 -10.27 -11.77 -8.36
N ALA A 119 -10.64 -12.87 -9.01
CA ALA A 119 -11.86 -13.60 -8.71
C ALA A 119 -11.86 -14.24 -7.30
N ASP A 120 -10.68 -14.44 -6.71
CA ASP A 120 -10.54 -14.95 -5.35
C ASP A 120 -10.76 -13.86 -4.29
N SER A 121 -10.96 -12.60 -4.71
CA SER A 121 -11.36 -11.53 -3.79
C SER A 121 -12.77 -11.76 -3.28
N GLY A 122 -13.00 -11.38 -2.02
CA GLY A 122 -14.33 -11.46 -1.43
C GLY A 122 -14.28 -11.93 0.01
N ARG A 123 -15.46 -12.25 0.52
CA ARG A 123 -15.68 -12.69 1.89
C ARG A 123 -15.64 -14.20 2.00
N TYR A 124 -14.65 -14.69 2.73
CA TYR A 124 -14.54 -16.10 3.11
C TYR A 124 -15.06 -16.29 4.51
N GLN A 125 -15.93 -17.27 4.70
CA GLN A 125 -16.48 -17.58 6.01
C GLN A 125 -16.17 -19.03 6.36
N LEU A 126 -15.53 -19.21 7.51
CA LEU A 126 -15.35 -20.51 8.16
C LEU A 126 -16.50 -20.71 9.14
N SER A 127 -17.21 -21.82 9.01
CA SER A 127 -18.22 -22.29 9.94
C SER A 127 -17.74 -23.58 10.57
N VAL A 128 -17.74 -23.62 11.89
CA VAL A 128 -17.38 -24.81 12.71
C VAL A 128 -18.59 -25.22 13.48
N GLN A 129 -19.17 -26.38 13.13
CA GLN A 129 -20.41 -26.90 13.67
C GLN A 129 -20.18 -28.14 14.53
N LEU A 130 -20.84 -28.17 15.68
CA LEU A 130 -20.84 -29.29 16.60
C LEU A 130 -22.23 -29.47 17.17
N GLY A 131 -22.93 -30.53 16.76
CA GLY A 131 -24.33 -30.71 17.13
C GLY A 131 -25.20 -29.54 16.65
N GLY A 132 -25.94 -28.94 17.58
CA GLY A 132 -26.75 -27.74 17.31
C GLY A 132 -26.01 -26.41 17.48
N LEU A 133 -24.71 -26.43 17.79
CA LEU A 133 -23.90 -25.25 18.03
C LEU A 133 -23.04 -24.90 16.79
N GLU A 134 -22.89 -23.62 16.52
CA GLU A 134 -22.08 -23.12 15.42
C GLU A 134 -21.23 -21.95 15.88
N ALA A 135 -19.97 -21.94 15.45
CA ALA A 135 -19.09 -20.78 15.51
C ALA A 135 -18.70 -20.37 14.09
N THR A 136 -18.71 -19.09 13.81
CA THR A 136 -18.35 -18.56 12.49
C THR A 136 -17.22 -17.52 12.58
N ALA A 137 -16.38 -17.47 11.58
CA ALA A 137 -15.39 -16.41 11.40
C ALA A 137 -15.34 -15.98 9.94
N THR A 138 -15.23 -14.69 9.72
CA THR A 138 -15.16 -14.10 8.37
C THR A 138 -13.81 -13.47 8.13
N ILE A 139 -13.30 -13.63 6.89
CA ILE A 139 -12.04 -13.07 6.41
C ILE A 139 -12.34 -12.42 5.07
N ASP A 140 -12.06 -11.13 4.96
CA ASP A 140 -12.15 -10.42 3.70
C ASP A 140 -10.79 -10.48 2.98
N ILE A 141 -10.73 -11.13 1.83
CA ILE A 141 -9.54 -11.23 0.97
C ILE A 141 -9.69 -10.23 -0.18
N LEU A 142 -8.65 -9.45 -0.43
CA LEU A 142 -8.56 -8.52 -1.54
C LEU A 142 -7.32 -8.86 -2.37
N VAL A 143 -7.53 -9.34 -3.59
CA VAL A 143 -6.45 -9.61 -4.54
C VAL A 143 -6.34 -8.43 -5.50
N ILE A 144 -5.16 -7.82 -5.52
CA ILE A 144 -4.85 -6.61 -6.28
C ILE A 144 -3.76 -6.86 -7.31
N GLU A 145 -3.74 -6.01 -8.35
CA GLU A 145 -2.72 -6.03 -9.39
C GLU A 145 -2.39 -4.60 -9.86
N ARG A 146 -1.45 -4.46 -10.78
CA ARG A 146 -1.17 -3.17 -11.41
C ARG A 146 -2.41 -2.63 -12.11
N PRO A 147 -2.60 -1.30 -12.15
CA PRO A 147 -3.72 -0.72 -12.87
C PRO A 147 -3.55 -0.89 -14.38
N GLY A 148 -4.64 -0.86 -15.10
CA GLY A 148 -4.62 -0.66 -16.55
C GLY A 148 -4.07 0.73 -16.90
N PRO A 149 -3.70 0.97 -18.16
CA PRO A 149 -3.27 2.28 -18.62
C PRO A 149 -4.41 3.29 -18.57
N PRO A 150 -4.12 4.58 -18.40
CA PRO A 150 -5.08 5.64 -18.70
C PRO A 150 -5.69 5.45 -20.07
N GLN A 151 -6.96 5.79 -20.25
CA GLN A 151 -7.69 5.50 -21.50
C GLN A 151 -7.19 6.34 -22.67
N SER A 152 -6.77 7.57 -22.40
CA SER A 152 -6.25 8.50 -23.40
C SER A 152 -5.40 9.58 -22.76
N ILE A 153 -4.53 10.18 -23.54
CA ILE A 153 -3.87 11.44 -23.23
C ILE A 153 -4.04 12.39 -24.41
N LYS A 154 -4.32 13.65 -24.15
CA LYS A 154 -4.47 14.70 -25.16
C LYS A 154 -3.54 15.86 -24.86
N LEU A 155 -2.97 16.42 -25.90
CA LEU A 155 -2.33 17.71 -25.88
C LEU A 155 -3.40 18.77 -26.12
N THR A 156 -3.72 19.57 -25.09
CA THR A 156 -4.83 20.54 -25.17
C THR A 156 -4.36 21.92 -25.57
N ASP A 157 -3.13 22.29 -25.21
CA ASP A 157 -2.55 23.59 -25.56
C ASP A 157 -1.03 23.54 -25.64
N VAL A 158 -0.46 24.36 -26.51
CA VAL A 158 0.98 24.62 -26.58
C VAL A 158 1.18 26.13 -26.61
N SER A 159 1.69 26.69 -25.55
CA SER A 159 1.89 28.14 -25.43
C SER A 159 3.30 28.48 -24.96
N GLY A 160 4.03 29.19 -25.77
CA GLY A 160 5.44 29.50 -25.50
C GLY A 160 6.27 28.22 -25.35
N SER A 161 6.87 28.01 -24.19
CA SER A 161 7.66 26.83 -23.84
C SER A 161 6.87 25.79 -23.00
N ASN A 162 5.52 25.87 -23.01
CA ASN A 162 4.66 25.05 -22.19
C ASN A 162 3.76 24.17 -23.07
N ALA A 163 3.46 22.97 -22.57
CA ALA A 163 2.48 22.06 -23.16
C ALA A 163 1.49 21.65 -22.07
N THR A 164 0.20 21.82 -22.33
CA THR A 164 -0.88 21.42 -21.42
C THR A 164 -1.44 20.09 -21.86
N LEU A 165 -1.52 19.16 -20.94
CA LEU A 165 -1.95 17.79 -21.13
C LEU A 165 -3.19 17.51 -20.30
N GLU A 166 -4.07 16.67 -20.86
CA GLU A 166 -5.22 16.13 -20.16
C GLU A 166 -5.35 14.65 -20.48
N TRP A 167 -5.74 13.83 -19.50
CA TRP A 167 -5.92 12.40 -19.69
C TRP A 167 -7.15 11.88 -18.97
N THR A 168 -7.61 10.72 -19.41
CA THR A 168 -8.75 10.02 -18.83
C THR A 168 -8.24 8.89 -17.93
N PRO A 169 -8.77 8.75 -16.71
CA PRO A 169 -8.40 7.67 -15.80
C PRO A 169 -8.51 6.28 -16.45
N PRO A 170 -7.76 5.28 -15.94
CA PRO A 170 -7.89 3.92 -16.41
C PRO A 170 -9.29 3.36 -16.13
N ARG A 171 -9.75 2.44 -16.95
CA ARG A 171 -11.00 1.69 -16.69
C ARG A 171 -10.82 0.71 -15.55
N ASP A 172 -9.63 0.13 -15.45
CA ASP A 172 -9.30 -0.84 -14.45
C ASP A 172 -8.21 -0.27 -13.51
N THR A 173 -8.54 -0.19 -12.22
CA THR A 173 -7.62 0.30 -11.19
C THR A 173 -6.75 -0.80 -10.59
N GLY A 174 -6.86 -2.05 -11.08
CA GLY A 174 -6.15 -3.20 -10.51
C GLY A 174 -6.73 -3.65 -9.17
N ASN A 175 -8.02 -3.41 -8.94
CA ASN A 175 -8.73 -3.70 -7.69
C ASN A 175 -8.12 -2.99 -6.46
N ALA A 176 -7.44 -1.88 -6.68
CA ALA A 176 -6.81 -1.05 -5.66
C ALA A 176 -7.02 0.43 -5.98
N ALA A 177 -6.96 1.28 -4.96
CA ALA A 177 -7.05 2.72 -5.16
C ALA A 177 -5.86 3.24 -5.98
N LEU A 178 -6.12 4.15 -6.92
CA LEU A 178 -5.05 4.85 -7.63
C LEU A 178 -4.33 5.80 -6.67
N LEU A 179 -3.01 5.73 -6.68
CA LEU A 179 -2.13 6.62 -5.94
C LEU A 179 -1.86 7.91 -6.72
N GLY A 180 -1.85 7.82 -8.06
CA GLY A 180 -1.60 8.93 -8.94
C GLY A 180 -1.24 8.50 -10.37
N TYR A 181 -0.52 9.40 -11.04
CA TYR A 181 -0.06 9.22 -12.41
C TYR A 181 1.41 9.62 -12.52
N THR A 182 2.13 8.95 -13.41
CA THR A 182 3.48 9.32 -13.82
C THR A 182 3.43 9.79 -15.26
N VAL A 183 3.84 11.05 -15.48
CA VAL A 183 3.89 11.68 -16.80
C VAL A 183 5.32 11.69 -17.30
N GLN A 184 5.52 11.29 -18.55
CA GLN A 184 6.82 11.31 -19.20
C GLN A 184 6.76 12.11 -20.50
N LYS A 185 7.89 12.73 -20.88
CA LYS A 185 8.10 13.40 -22.16
C LYS A 185 9.20 12.72 -22.95
N ALA A 186 9.11 12.75 -24.26
CA ALA A 186 10.20 12.40 -25.15
C ALA A 186 10.39 13.51 -26.19
N ASP A 187 11.63 13.91 -26.42
CA ASP A 187 11.98 14.73 -27.59
C ASP A 187 11.92 13.84 -28.82
N ALA A 188 11.20 14.27 -29.83
CA ALA A 188 11.02 13.53 -31.09
C ALA A 188 12.34 13.19 -31.80
N LYS A 189 13.42 13.96 -31.55
CA LYS A 189 14.75 13.72 -32.14
C LYS A 189 15.48 12.56 -31.46
N SER A 190 15.39 12.47 -30.11
CA SER A 190 16.09 11.45 -29.35
C SER A 190 15.26 10.19 -29.13
N GLY A 191 13.93 10.33 -29.09
CA GLY A 191 13.01 9.25 -28.74
C GLY A 191 13.11 8.76 -27.29
N LEU A 192 13.98 9.37 -26.47
CA LEU A 192 14.20 8.97 -25.09
C LEU A 192 13.13 9.58 -24.17
N TRP A 193 12.57 8.73 -23.32
CA TRP A 193 11.55 9.12 -22.36
C TRP A 193 12.15 9.56 -21.03
N PHE A 194 11.70 10.71 -20.55
CA PHE A 194 12.09 11.29 -19.26
C PHE A 194 10.86 11.58 -18.43
N THR A 195 10.90 11.19 -17.16
CA THR A 195 9.83 11.47 -16.22
C THR A 195 9.78 12.97 -15.91
N VAL A 196 8.57 13.51 -16.00
CA VAL A 196 8.26 14.92 -15.73
C VAL A 196 7.56 15.07 -14.39
N LEU A 197 6.63 14.16 -14.10
CA LEU A 197 5.82 14.13 -12.89
C LEU A 197 5.68 12.70 -12.41
N GLU A 198 5.70 12.50 -11.09
CA GLU A 198 5.41 11.22 -10.42
C GLU A 198 4.38 11.43 -9.31
N HIS A 199 3.60 10.40 -9.04
CA HIS A 199 2.55 10.39 -8.00
C HIS A 199 1.53 11.53 -8.13
N TYR A 200 1.33 12.01 -9.35
CA TYR A 200 0.47 13.17 -9.61
C TYR A 200 -1.01 12.77 -9.62
N ARG A 201 -1.83 13.43 -8.80
CA ARG A 201 -3.22 12.99 -8.55
C ARG A 201 -4.28 13.60 -9.45
N ARG A 202 -3.93 14.61 -10.23
CA ARG A 202 -4.86 15.25 -11.17
C ARG A 202 -4.79 14.57 -12.53
N THR A 203 -5.79 14.82 -13.36
CA THR A 203 -5.88 14.28 -14.73
C THR A 203 -5.50 15.31 -15.80
N SER A 204 -4.91 16.43 -15.40
CA SER A 204 -4.39 17.44 -16.30
C SER A 204 -3.15 18.12 -15.69
N CYS A 205 -2.18 18.47 -16.53
CA CYS A 205 -0.99 19.19 -16.08
C CYS A 205 -0.44 20.07 -17.20
N THR A 206 0.40 21.03 -16.82
CA THR A 206 1.17 21.84 -17.77
C THR A 206 2.65 21.54 -17.58
N VAL A 207 3.28 21.00 -18.61
CA VAL A 207 4.73 20.76 -18.67
C VAL A 207 5.40 22.03 -19.19
N SER A 208 6.25 22.62 -18.36
CA SER A 208 6.91 23.88 -18.65
C SER A 208 8.37 23.71 -19.09
N ASN A 209 8.99 24.79 -19.56
CA ASN A 209 10.39 24.85 -19.94
C ASN A 209 10.80 23.84 -21.01
N LEU A 210 9.96 23.63 -21.98
CA LEU A 210 10.27 22.86 -23.16
C LEU A 210 11.22 23.68 -24.09
N ILE A 211 12.15 23.00 -24.74
CA ILE A 211 13.19 23.66 -25.55
C ILE A 211 12.59 24.14 -26.86
N ALA A 212 12.77 25.42 -27.16
CA ALA A 212 12.33 26.01 -28.41
C ALA A 212 12.99 25.36 -29.65
N GLY A 213 12.17 25.01 -30.63
CA GLY A 213 12.59 24.33 -31.85
C GLY A 213 12.61 22.80 -31.74
N ASN A 214 12.24 22.25 -30.58
CA ASN A 214 12.03 20.82 -30.38
C ASN A 214 10.53 20.47 -30.41
N SER A 215 10.27 19.22 -30.64
CA SER A 215 8.92 18.65 -30.63
C SER A 215 8.89 17.53 -29.60
N TYR A 216 7.82 17.50 -28.82
CA TYR A 216 7.70 16.56 -27.69
C TYR A 216 6.46 15.71 -27.80
N ALA A 217 6.64 14.40 -27.56
CA ALA A 217 5.56 13.48 -27.26
C ALA A 217 5.43 13.32 -25.73
N PHE A 218 4.23 13.03 -25.27
CA PHE A 218 3.97 12.77 -23.86
C PHE A 218 3.25 11.44 -23.70
N ARG A 219 3.52 10.75 -22.58
CA ARG A 219 2.78 9.56 -22.14
C ARG A 219 2.49 9.63 -20.66
N VAL A 220 1.43 8.93 -20.23
CA VAL A 220 1.01 8.91 -18.85
C VAL A 220 0.73 7.47 -18.40
N PHE A 221 1.29 7.10 -17.25
CA PHE A 221 1.03 5.84 -16.56
C PHE A 221 0.10 6.09 -15.39
N ALA A 222 -0.80 5.15 -15.11
CA ALA A 222 -1.54 5.11 -13.85
C ALA A 222 -0.73 4.33 -12.81
N GLU A 223 -0.91 4.66 -11.54
CA GLU A 223 -0.17 4.05 -10.44
C GLU A 223 -1.11 3.65 -9.31
N ASN A 224 -0.88 2.44 -8.76
CA ASN A 224 -1.46 1.97 -7.51
C ASN A 224 -0.37 1.34 -6.64
N GLN A 225 -0.73 0.73 -5.51
CA GLN A 225 0.23 0.10 -4.60
C GLN A 225 0.98 -1.12 -5.19
N CYS A 226 0.57 -1.63 -6.36
CA CYS A 226 1.31 -2.66 -7.09
C CYS A 226 2.31 -2.07 -8.10
N GLY A 227 2.29 -0.76 -8.32
CA GLY A 227 3.17 -0.03 -9.22
C GLY A 227 2.45 0.63 -10.39
N LEU A 228 3.24 0.99 -11.40
CA LEU A 228 2.76 1.64 -12.63
C LEU A 228 2.05 0.64 -13.55
N SER A 229 1.10 1.13 -14.35
CA SER A 229 0.52 0.38 -15.47
C SER A 229 1.63 -0.08 -16.42
N GLU A 230 1.46 -1.24 -17.05
CA GLU A 230 2.48 -1.81 -17.96
C GLU A 230 2.63 -1.00 -19.24
N THR A 231 1.54 -0.45 -19.71
CA THR A 231 1.51 0.39 -20.91
C THR A 231 1.00 1.79 -20.56
N ALA A 232 1.25 2.74 -21.45
CA ALA A 232 0.83 4.13 -21.32
C ALA A 232 0.36 4.66 -22.68
N PRO A 233 -0.77 5.37 -22.75
CA PRO A 233 -1.16 6.10 -23.95
C PRO A 233 -0.15 7.22 -24.21
N VAL A 234 0.11 7.47 -25.48
CA VAL A 234 0.98 8.54 -25.97
C VAL A 234 0.12 9.59 -26.67
N THR A 235 0.50 10.86 -26.58
CA THR A 235 -0.19 11.93 -27.33
C THR A 235 -0.15 11.66 -28.83
N ALA A 236 -1.30 11.79 -29.51
CA ALA A 236 -1.39 11.64 -30.97
C ALA A 236 -0.58 12.74 -31.68
N ASP A 237 -0.65 13.96 -31.14
CA ASP A 237 0.05 15.11 -31.67
C ASP A 237 1.34 15.40 -30.88
N LEU A 238 2.32 15.96 -31.58
CA LEU A 238 3.55 16.44 -30.96
C LEU A 238 3.37 17.89 -30.52
N ALA A 239 3.87 18.22 -29.33
CA ALA A 239 3.98 19.61 -28.91
C ALA A 239 5.18 20.28 -29.63
N HIS A 240 4.90 21.00 -30.68
CA HIS A 240 5.91 21.77 -31.43
C HIS A 240 6.22 23.09 -30.72
N ILE A 241 7.37 23.19 -30.09
CA ILE A 241 7.79 24.40 -29.40
C ILE A 241 8.44 25.32 -30.42
N GLN A 242 7.72 26.36 -30.78
CA GLN A 242 8.18 27.29 -31.80
C GLN A 242 9.45 28.00 -31.31
N LYS A 243 10.45 28.09 -32.19
CA LYS A 243 11.52 29.04 -32.00
C LYS A 243 10.91 30.44 -32.11
N ALA A 244 11.15 31.29 -31.14
CA ALA A 244 10.87 32.69 -31.32
C ALA A 244 11.48 33.12 -32.67
N ALA A 245 10.65 33.56 -33.60
CA ALA A 245 11.15 34.07 -34.86
C ALA A 245 12.18 35.17 -34.53
N THR A 246 13.41 35.01 -35.00
CA THR A 246 14.39 36.07 -34.90
C THR A 246 13.90 37.18 -35.83
N VAL A 247 13.03 38.04 -35.31
CA VAL A 247 12.61 39.23 -36.00
C VAL A 247 13.83 40.14 -35.99
N TYR A 248 14.50 40.21 -37.12
CA TYR A 248 15.52 41.26 -37.32
C TYR A 248 14.81 42.58 -37.07
N LYS A 249 15.07 43.17 -35.91
CA LYS A 249 14.55 44.48 -35.57
C LYS A 249 15.12 45.53 -36.55
N THR A 250 14.28 45.97 -37.46
CA THR A 250 14.45 47.28 -38.04
C THR A 250 14.40 48.32 -36.93
N LYS A 251 15.31 49.29 -36.93
CA LYS A 251 15.41 50.36 -35.92
C LYS A 251 14.00 50.92 -35.60
N GLY A 252 13.54 50.74 -34.38
CA GLY A 252 12.25 51.30 -33.91
C GLY A 252 11.38 50.42 -33.05
N PHE A 253 11.69 49.12 -32.85
CA PHE A 253 10.87 48.26 -31.98
C PHE A 253 11.35 48.29 -30.52
N ALA A 254 10.44 48.63 -29.60
CA ALA A 254 10.70 48.53 -28.17
C ALA A 254 11.04 47.05 -27.81
N GLN A 255 12.15 46.89 -27.12
CA GLN A 255 12.55 45.56 -26.63
C GLN A 255 11.47 45.08 -25.65
N ARG A 256 10.71 44.04 -26.02
CA ARG A 256 9.80 43.41 -25.06
C ARG A 256 10.64 42.82 -23.94
N ASP A 257 10.43 43.32 -22.78
CA ASP A 257 10.96 42.72 -21.55
C ASP A 257 10.14 41.46 -21.24
N PHE A 258 10.78 40.30 -21.37
CA PHE A 258 10.20 39.02 -21.01
C PHE A 258 10.44 38.66 -19.52
N SER A 259 10.88 39.64 -18.76
CA SER A 259 11.04 39.47 -17.33
C SER A 259 9.68 39.20 -16.67
N GLU A 260 9.61 38.13 -15.92
CA GLU A 260 8.37 37.68 -15.26
C GLU A 260 8.69 37.27 -13.82
N ALA A 261 7.89 37.75 -12.87
CA ALA A 261 7.93 37.26 -11.49
C ALA A 261 7.58 35.77 -11.43
N PRO A 262 8.06 35.05 -10.43
CA PRO A 262 7.77 33.64 -10.29
C PRO A 262 6.25 33.36 -10.25
N LYS A 263 5.83 32.37 -11.03
CA LYS A 263 4.46 31.88 -11.06
C LYS A 263 4.46 30.38 -11.13
N PHE A 264 3.79 29.74 -10.17
CA PHE A 264 3.61 28.29 -10.21
C PHE A 264 2.56 27.92 -11.26
N THR A 265 2.99 27.15 -12.23
CA THR A 265 2.13 26.61 -13.29
C THR A 265 1.49 25.30 -12.84
N GLN A 266 2.11 24.64 -11.86
CA GLN A 266 1.60 23.46 -11.21
C GLN A 266 1.91 23.54 -9.72
N PRO A 267 0.87 23.59 -8.86
CA PRO A 267 1.05 23.63 -7.41
C PRO A 267 1.48 22.27 -6.87
N LEU A 268 1.96 22.26 -5.64
CA LEU A 268 2.12 21.04 -4.85
C LEU A 268 0.77 20.37 -4.62
N ALA A 269 0.78 19.04 -4.49
CA ALA A 269 -0.40 18.26 -4.14
C ALA A 269 -0.22 17.61 -2.77
N ASP A 270 -1.31 17.58 -1.99
CA ASP A 270 -1.33 16.85 -0.72
C ASP A 270 -1.02 15.38 -0.95
N CYS A 271 -0.23 14.79 -0.06
CA CYS A 271 0.11 13.38 -0.15
C CYS A 271 0.04 12.68 1.21
N THR A 272 -0.23 11.40 1.15
CA THR A 272 -0.12 10.50 2.30
C THR A 272 0.95 9.48 2.01
N THR A 273 1.89 9.32 2.93
CA THR A 273 2.97 8.33 2.85
C THR A 273 2.97 7.43 4.07
N VAL A 274 3.76 6.36 4.02
CA VAL A 274 3.95 5.43 5.14
C VAL A 274 5.35 5.62 5.70
N THR A 275 5.48 5.51 7.02
CA THR A 275 6.77 5.58 7.71
C THR A 275 7.81 4.66 7.05
N GLY A 276 8.99 5.23 6.77
CA GLY A 276 10.13 4.51 6.21
C GLY A 276 10.18 4.43 4.68
N TYR A 277 9.16 4.89 3.96
CA TYR A 277 9.12 4.88 2.49
C TYR A 277 9.35 6.30 1.93
N ASP A 278 10.38 6.43 1.09
CA ASP A 278 10.73 7.71 0.48
C ASP A 278 9.54 8.30 -0.29
N THR A 279 9.36 9.61 -0.15
CA THR A 279 8.23 10.33 -0.72
C THR A 279 8.73 11.55 -1.47
N GLN A 280 8.13 11.85 -2.61
CA GLN A 280 8.50 13.00 -3.41
C GLN A 280 7.34 13.97 -3.60
N LEU A 281 7.65 15.25 -3.48
CA LEU A 281 6.76 16.38 -3.77
C LEU A 281 7.23 17.06 -5.03
N PHE A 282 6.28 17.50 -5.88
CA PHE A 282 6.57 18.15 -7.16
C PHE A 282 5.72 19.38 -7.38
N CYS A 283 6.34 20.41 -7.93
CA CYS A 283 5.64 21.56 -8.48
C CYS A 283 6.40 22.11 -9.66
N CYS A 284 5.75 22.92 -10.47
CA CYS A 284 6.35 23.60 -11.61
C CYS A 284 6.24 25.12 -11.45
N VAL A 285 7.35 25.82 -11.70
CA VAL A 285 7.42 27.28 -11.64
C VAL A 285 7.95 27.85 -12.95
N ARG A 286 7.35 28.95 -13.39
CA ARG A 286 7.83 29.76 -14.49
C ARG A 286 8.29 31.11 -13.96
N ALA A 287 9.46 31.58 -14.39
CA ALA A 287 9.99 32.87 -14.01
C ALA A 287 11.16 33.27 -14.96
N SER A 288 11.34 34.57 -15.15
CA SER A 288 12.50 35.14 -15.84
C SER A 288 12.88 36.44 -15.14
N PRO A 289 14.10 36.57 -14.59
CA PRO A 289 15.19 35.57 -14.51
C PRO A 289 14.87 34.35 -13.67
N LYS A 290 15.71 33.31 -13.84
CA LYS A 290 15.57 32.03 -13.11
C LYS A 290 15.42 32.27 -11.61
N PRO A 291 14.38 31.71 -10.95
CA PRO A 291 14.13 31.94 -9.54
C PRO A 291 15.06 31.11 -8.66
N LYS A 292 15.34 31.58 -7.47
CA LYS A 292 15.87 30.79 -6.36
C LYS A 292 14.68 30.03 -5.73
N ILE A 293 14.86 28.72 -5.56
CA ILE A 293 13.85 27.86 -4.93
C ILE A 293 14.26 27.59 -3.49
N ILE A 294 13.31 27.76 -2.57
CA ILE A 294 13.48 27.56 -1.14
C ILE A 294 12.37 26.60 -0.69
N TRP A 295 12.75 25.53 -0.02
CA TRP A 295 11.81 24.58 0.58
C TRP A 295 11.69 24.79 2.08
N LEU A 296 10.47 24.87 2.55
CA LEU A 296 10.15 25.05 3.97
C LEU A 296 9.27 23.91 4.45
N LYS A 297 9.45 23.51 5.70
CA LYS A 297 8.53 22.63 6.42
C LYS A 297 8.00 23.36 7.65
N ASN A 298 6.68 23.50 7.76
CA ASN A 298 6.04 24.26 8.84
C ASN A 298 6.67 25.65 9.03
N LYS A 299 6.97 26.34 7.91
CA LYS A 299 7.64 27.64 7.82
C LYS A 299 9.13 27.66 8.17
N MET A 300 9.76 26.53 8.48
CA MET A 300 11.19 26.43 8.74
C MET A 300 11.93 25.99 7.49
N ASP A 301 13.07 26.64 7.20
CA ASP A 301 13.94 26.27 6.08
C ASP A 301 14.54 24.88 6.33
N ILE A 302 14.42 23.99 5.35
CA ILE A 302 14.93 22.60 5.42
C ILE A 302 16.14 22.38 4.51
N GLN A 303 16.73 23.47 3.98
CA GLN A 303 17.90 23.40 3.12
C GLN A 303 19.12 22.92 3.91
N GLY A 304 19.84 21.92 3.40
CA GLY A 304 21.03 21.36 4.06
C GLY A 304 20.77 20.21 5.01
N ASP A 305 19.53 19.89 5.33
CA ASP A 305 19.18 18.68 6.10
C ASP A 305 19.27 17.45 5.17
N PRO A 306 20.12 16.44 5.49
CA PRO A 306 20.33 15.26 4.66
C PRO A 306 19.08 14.40 4.45
N LYS A 307 18.05 14.62 5.26
CA LYS A 307 16.75 13.95 5.14
C LYS A 307 15.98 14.41 3.90
N TYR A 308 16.27 15.63 3.43
CA TYR A 308 15.58 16.24 2.30
C TYR A 308 16.52 16.41 1.12
N ARG A 309 16.09 15.98 -0.05
CA ARG A 309 16.81 16.18 -1.29
C ARG A 309 15.97 17.04 -2.24
N ALA A 310 16.34 18.28 -2.38
CA ALA A 310 15.71 19.19 -3.33
C ALA A 310 16.42 19.16 -4.67
N LEU A 311 15.67 19.08 -5.77
CA LEU A 311 16.16 19.18 -7.13
C LEU A 311 15.31 20.21 -7.87
N THR A 312 15.98 21.05 -8.66
CA THR A 312 15.32 22.02 -9.54
C THR A 312 15.94 21.94 -10.92
N ASN A 313 15.14 21.53 -11.90
CA ASN A 313 15.58 21.43 -13.27
C ASN A 313 14.48 21.95 -14.21
N LEU A 314 14.83 22.89 -15.07
CA LEU A 314 13.95 23.46 -16.11
C LEU A 314 12.55 23.88 -15.59
N GLY A 315 12.50 24.47 -14.39
CA GLY A 315 11.24 24.91 -13.75
C GLY A 315 10.48 23.83 -13.00
N ILE A 316 10.92 22.59 -13.05
CA ILE A 316 10.39 21.51 -12.21
C ILE A 316 11.14 21.54 -10.90
N CYS A 317 10.40 21.68 -9.80
CA CYS A 317 10.91 21.67 -8.44
C CYS A 317 10.44 20.40 -7.74
N SER A 318 11.37 19.57 -7.30
CA SER A 318 11.06 18.35 -6.55
C SER A 318 11.74 18.36 -5.19
N LEU A 319 11.06 17.78 -4.20
CA LEU A 319 11.58 17.53 -2.87
C LEU A 319 11.38 16.06 -2.52
N GLU A 320 12.44 15.33 -2.37
CA GLU A 320 12.45 13.97 -1.84
C GLU A 320 12.57 14.01 -0.32
N ILE A 321 11.61 13.38 0.37
CA ILE A 321 11.62 13.18 1.82
C ILE A 321 12.06 11.74 2.06
N ARG A 322 13.26 11.56 2.61
CA ARG A 322 13.86 10.23 2.80
C ARG A 322 13.38 9.60 4.09
N LYS A 323 12.89 8.37 3.99
CA LYS A 323 12.42 7.56 5.11
C LYS A 323 11.61 8.38 6.13
N PRO A 324 10.49 8.98 5.72
CA PRO A 324 9.70 9.83 6.58
C PRO A 324 9.26 9.06 7.83
N GLY A 325 9.34 9.72 8.98
CA GLY A 325 8.82 9.26 10.25
C GLY A 325 7.55 10.02 10.65
N PRO A 326 6.94 9.69 11.81
CA PRO A 326 5.70 10.32 12.26
C PRO A 326 5.79 11.85 12.39
N PHE A 327 6.99 12.38 12.69
CA PHE A 327 7.24 13.82 12.84
C PHE A 327 7.49 14.55 11.52
N ASP A 328 7.56 13.83 10.39
CA ASP A 328 7.77 14.43 9.08
C ASP A 328 6.48 14.84 8.39
N GLY A 329 5.35 14.51 8.96
CA GLY A 329 4.06 15.07 8.57
C GLY A 329 4.02 16.59 8.82
N GLY A 330 3.23 17.31 8.02
CA GLY A 330 3.09 18.75 8.16
C GLY A 330 2.87 19.45 6.83
N ILE A 331 3.01 20.78 6.87
CA ILE A 331 2.87 21.62 5.68
C ILE A 331 4.25 21.84 5.06
N TYR A 332 4.38 21.50 3.79
CA TYR A 332 5.56 21.74 2.98
C TYR A 332 5.28 22.85 1.99
N THR A 333 6.19 23.82 1.93
CA THR A 333 6.10 25.00 1.07
C THR A 333 7.25 25.02 0.08
N CYS A 334 6.95 25.18 -1.20
CA CYS A 334 7.94 25.57 -2.22
C CYS A 334 7.80 27.06 -2.48
N LYS A 335 8.85 27.83 -2.19
CA LYS A 335 8.92 29.28 -2.43
C LYS A 335 9.91 29.56 -3.56
N ALA A 336 9.49 30.31 -4.55
CA ALA A 336 10.31 30.77 -5.66
C ALA A 336 10.48 32.28 -5.58
N VAL A 337 11.73 32.77 -5.70
CA VAL A 337 12.07 34.19 -5.58
C VAL A 337 12.99 34.58 -6.73
N ASN A 338 12.68 35.68 -7.43
CA ASN A 338 13.60 36.38 -8.34
C ASN A 338 13.61 37.89 -8.07
N SER A 339 14.31 38.66 -8.87
CA SER A 339 14.40 40.13 -8.73
C SER A 339 13.06 40.86 -8.94
N LEU A 340 12.04 40.20 -9.46
CA LEU A 340 10.74 40.79 -9.80
C LEU A 340 9.65 40.44 -8.82
N GLY A 341 9.91 39.50 -7.91
CA GLY A 341 8.95 39.11 -6.91
C GLY A 341 9.15 37.71 -6.37
N GLU A 342 8.17 37.24 -5.63
CA GLU A 342 8.14 35.91 -5.03
C GLU A 342 6.75 35.24 -5.17
N ALA A 343 6.74 33.93 -5.21
CA ALA A 343 5.52 33.11 -5.14
C ALA A 343 5.78 31.88 -4.29
N SER A 344 4.73 31.31 -3.70
CA SER A 344 4.81 30.06 -2.93
C SER A 344 3.60 29.19 -3.18
N VAL A 345 3.79 27.86 -3.01
CA VAL A 345 2.73 26.85 -3.02
C VAL A 345 2.97 25.89 -1.89
N ASP A 346 1.89 25.45 -1.27
CA ASP A 346 1.89 24.58 -0.10
C ASP A 346 1.23 23.25 -0.42
N CYS A 347 1.64 22.21 0.31
CA CYS A 347 0.90 20.94 0.40
C CYS A 347 1.00 20.37 1.80
N ARG A 348 0.07 19.49 2.13
CA ARG A 348 0.08 18.71 3.36
C ARG A 348 0.63 17.31 3.09
N VAL A 349 1.56 16.89 3.94
CA VAL A 349 2.08 15.52 3.97
C VAL A 349 1.59 14.84 5.24
N ASP A 350 0.86 13.75 5.12
CA ASP A 350 0.42 12.91 6.22
C ASP A 350 1.24 11.62 6.22
N VAL A 351 1.90 11.32 7.35
CA VAL A 351 2.71 10.10 7.51
C VAL A 351 1.95 9.11 8.37
N LYS A 352 1.60 7.95 7.81
CA LYS A 352 0.91 6.87 8.50
C LYS A 352 1.90 5.82 9.01
N ALA A 353 1.55 5.19 10.13
CA ALA A 353 2.30 4.02 10.59
C ALA A 353 2.18 2.87 9.58
N PRO A 354 3.21 2.04 9.43
CA PRO A 354 3.09 0.80 8.66
C PRO A 354 2.08 -0.11 9.35
N TYR A 355 1.26 -0.76 8.55
CA TYR A 355 0.27 -1.75 9.02
C TYR A 355 0.95 -3.03 9.54
#